data_ee5d823bcc0d568c617d8688c325cdaf
#
_entry.id   ee5d823bcc0d568c617d8688c325cdaf
#
_cell.length_a   1.000
_cell.length_b   1.000
_cell.length_c   1.000
_cell.angle_alpha   90.00
_cell.angle_beta   90.00
_cell.angle_gamma   90.00
#
_symmetry.space_group_name_H-M   'P 1'
#
loop_
_entity.id
_entity.type
_entity.pdbx_description
1 polymer ?
#
loop_
_entity_poly.entity_id
_entity_poly.type
_entity_poly.pdbx_seq_one_letter_code
_entity_poly.pdbx_strand_id
1 'polypeptide(L)'
;FFSVELIITAGGENIAPVPIEDAVKKEVPIISNAMLIGDKLKFLSMLLTLKCVTDDNGDPTDNLSPEVLDFCRQHGIKATKVSEIIANKEPAIYKAIQEGMERVNATSTSNAQKVQKWVILEQDFSVGNGELGQKLHLFFSHFLWYKQRRKLTNLYSRRDPLN
;
A
#
# COMPACT_ATOMS: atom_id res chain seq x y z
N PHE A 1 -0.10 16.47 -21.05
CA PHE A 1 -1.22 16.60 -20.11
C PHE A 1 -1.17 15.46 -19.12
N PHE A 2 -0.70 15.75 -17.91
CA PHE A 2 -0.79 14.77 -16.81
C PHE A 2 -2.20 14.89 -16.23
N SER A 3 -3.03 13.92 -16.52
CA SER A 3 -4.27 13.74 -15.78
C SER A 3 -3.90 13.39 -14.34
N VAL A 4 -4.00 14.35 -13.44
CA VAL A 4 -3.89 14.09 -12.01
C VAL A 4 -5.11 13.26 -11.64
N GLU A 5 -4.89 11.99 -11.33
CA GLU A 5 -5.94 11.14 -10.89
C GLU A 5 -6.35 11.52 -9.47
N LEU A 6 -7.61 11.89 -9.31
CA LEU A 6 -8.18 12.25 -8.03
C LEU A 6 -9.12 11.16 -7.53
N ILE A 7 -9.05 10.89 -6.25
CA ILE A 7 -10.08 10.14 -5.52
C ILE A 7 -11.16 11.15 -5.13
N ILE A 8 -12.40 10.84 -5.45
CA ILE A 8 -13.57 11.63 -5.02
C ILE A 8 -14.28 10.83 -3.93
N THR A 9 -14.22 11.31 -2.70
CA THR A 9 -14.88 10.65 -1.56
C THR A 9 -16.39 10.77 -1.63
N ALA A 10 -17.11 9.99 -0.82
CA ALA A 10 -18.57 10.10 -0.70
C ALA A 10 -19.03 11.51 -0.25
N GLY A 11 -18.18 12.25 0.47
CA GLY A 11 -18.42 13.64 0.85
C GLY A 11 -18.11 14.66 -0.26
N GLY A 12 -17.64 14.22 -1.44
CA GLY A 12 -17.33 15.08 -2.58
C GLY A 12 -15.97 15.76 -2.51
N GLU A 13 -15.09 15.38 -1.59
CA GLU A 13 -13.72 15.91 -1.55
C GLU A 13 -12.83 15.25 -2.59
N ASN A 14 -12.03 16.09 -3.27
CA ASN A 14 -11.03 15.65 -4.24
C ASN A 14 -9.70 15.43 -3.53
N ILE A 15 -9.16 14.21 -3.62
CA ILE A 15 -7.93 13.81 -2.94
C ILE A 15 -6.94 13.27 -3.96
N ALA A 16 -5.73 13.83 -3.97
CA ALA A 16 -4.62 13.34 -4.76
C ALA A 16 -3.96 12.15 -4.03
N PRO A 17 -4.03 10.91 -4.57
CA PRO A 17 -3.53 9.74 -3.85
C PRO A 17 -2.02 9.64 -3.81
N VAL A 18 -1.33 9.99 -4.89
CA VAL A 18 0.12 9.78 -5.03
C VAL A 18 0.95 10.44 -3.93
N PRO A 19 0.73 11.71 -3.56
CA PRO A 19 1.48 12.34 -2.47
C PRO A 19 1.32 11.61 -1.12
N ILE A 20 0.14 11.08 -0.84
CA ILE A 20 -0.14 10.33 0.40
C ILE A 20 0.55 8.97 0.36
N GLU A 21 0.47 8.26 -0.76
CA GLU A 21 1.13 6.97 -0.98
C GLU A 21 2.65 7.10 -0.83
N ASP A 22 3.25 8.13 -1.43
CA ASP A 22 4.69 8.38 -1.35
C ASP A 22 5.13 8.78 0.06
N ALA A 23 4.33 9.56 0.77
CA ALA A 23 4.59 9.91 2.15
C ALA A 23 4.60 8.67 3.06
N VAL A 24 3.66 7.73 2.88
CA VAL A 24 3.63 6.48 3.65
C VAL A 24 4.87 5.63 3.37
N LYS A 25 5.27 5.47 2.12
CA LYS A 25 6.49 4.72 1.75
C LYS A 25 7.76 5.35 2.32
N LYS A 26 7.80 6.68 2.42
CA LYS A 26 8.93 7.42 3.02
C LYS A 26 9.00 7.23 4.53
N GLU A 27 7.84 7.29 5.20
CA GLU A 27 7.77 7.15 6.67
C GLU A 27 7.99 5.71 7.14
N VAL A 28 7.66 4.73 6.31
CA VAL A 28 7.77 3.30 6.63
C VAL A 28 8.57 2.58 5.52
N PRO A 29 9.91 2.60 5.58
CA PRO A 29 10.78 2.10 4.49
C PRO A 29 10.64 0.61 4.16
N ILE A 30 10.08 -0.20 5.05
CA ILE A 30 9.80 -1.63 4.81
C ILE A 30 8.63 -1.86 3.84
N ILE A 31 7.85 -0.81 3.52
CA ILE A 31 6.76 -0.87 2.56
C ILE A 31 7.32 -0.81 1.14
N SER A 32 6.89 -1.75 0.29
CA SER A 32 7.19 -1.78 -1.14
C SER A 32 6.24 -0.86 -1.91
N ASN A 33 4.94 -1.12 -1.76
CA ASN A 33 3.88 -0.36 -2.42
C ASN A 33 2.80 0.06 -1.43
N ALA A 34 2.21 1.21 -1.70
CA ALA A 34 1.08 1.74 -0.98
C ALA A 34 0.02 2.19 -2.00
N MET A 35 -1.21 1.75 -1.83
CA MET A 35 -2.33 2.13 -2.71
C MET A 35 -3.48 2.68 -1.89
N LEU A 36 -3.79 3.96 -2.11
CA LEU A 36 -4.90 4.63 -1.44
C LEU A 36 -6.23 4.22 -2.07
N ILE A 37 -7.19 3.89 -1.21
CA ILE A 37 -8.57 3.55 -1.57
C ILE A 37 -9.51 4.53 -0.89
N GLY A 38 -10.49 5.06 -1.62
CA GLY A 38 -11.43 6.02 -1.04
C GLY A 38 -12.47 6.54 -2.02
N ASP A 39 -12.37 6.17 -3.30
CA ASP A 39 -13.33 6.65 -4.32
C ASP A 39 -14.75 6.21 -3.94
N LYS A 40 -15.64 7.20 -3.78
CA LYS A 40 -17.04 7.03 -3.33
C LYS A 40 -17.20 6.40 -1.95
N LEU A 41 -16.12 6.30 -1.15
CA LEU A 41 -16.15 5.78 0.20
C LEU A 41 -16.19 6.91 1.23
N LYS A 42 -16.66 6.58 2.46
CA LYS A 42 -16.79 7.55 3.55
C LYS A 42 -15.44 7.96 4.15
N PHE A 43 -14.41 7.13 4.00
CA PHE A 43 -13.07 7.38 4.53
C PHE A 43 -12.00 6.74 3.63
N LEU A 44 -10.77 7.17 3.79
CA LEU A 44 -9.64 6.62 3.09
C LEU A 44 -9.09 5.38 3.79
N SER A 45 -8.74 4.39 2.99
CA SER A 45 -8.02 3.19 3.41
C SER A 45 -6.77 3.00 2.57
N MET A 46 -5.79 2.25 3.07
CA MET A 46 -4.54 2.00 2.38
C MET A 46 -4.28 0.50 2.27
N LEU A 47 -4.01 0.04 1.05
CA LEU A 47 -3.44 -1.28 0.81
C LEU A 47 -1.92 -1.17 0.80
N LEU A 48 -1.26 -2.02 1.56
CA LEU A 48 0.19 -2.00 1.74
C LEU A 48 0.77 -3.35 1.34
N THR A 49 1.97 -3.31 0.78
CA THR A 49 2.78 -4.51 0.55
C THR A 49 4.16 -4.33 1.17
N LEU A 50 4.71 -5.40 1.72
CA LEU A 50 6.06 -5.42 2.28
C LEU A 50 7.08 -5.67 1.18
N LYS A 51 8.29 -5.14 1.33
CA LYS A 51 9.40 -5.45 0.44
C LYS A 51 9.76 -6.93 0.53
N CYS A 52 9.77 -7.62 -0.60
CA CYS A 52 10.09 -9.03 -0.72
C CYS A 52 11.14 -9.27 -1.82
N VAL A 53 11.70 -10.45 -1.82
CA VAL A 53 12.60 -10.92 -2.87
C VAL A 53 11.78 -11.24 -4.12
N THR A 54 12.28 -10.87 -5.28
CA THR A 54 11.69 -11.26 -6.57
C THR A 54 12.35 -12.53 -7.10
N ASP A 55 11.60 -13.32 -7.85
CA ASP A 55 12.12 -14.47 -8.57
C ASP A 55 12.86 -14.07 -9.87
N ASP A 56 13.33 -15.06 -10.63
CA ASP A 56 14.05 -14.84 -11.89
C ASP A 56 13.21 -14.15 -12.97
N ASN A 57 11.89 -14.18 -12.85
CA ASN A 57 10.95 -13.50 -13.75
C ASN A 57 10.64 -12.06 -13.30
N GLY A 58 11.14 -11.67 -12.13
CA GLY A 58 10.84 -10.39 -11.51
C GLY A 58 9.51 -10.36 -10.73
N ASP A 59 8.89 -11.51 -10.52
CA ASP A 59 7.67 -11.61 -9.73
C ASP A 59 7.98 -11.67 -8.22
N PRO A 60 7.17 -11.01 -7.38
CA PRO A 60 7.38 -10.99 -5.94
C PRO A 60 7.14 -12.37 -5.33
N THR A 61 8.06 -12.79 -4.46
CA THR A 61 7.94 -14.02 -3.68
C THR A 61 7.40 -13.73 -2.28
N ASP A 62 7.09 -14.78 -1.52
CA ASP A 62 6.71 -14.66 -0.11
C ASP A 62 7.89 -14.34 0.82
N ASN A 63 9.13 -14.44 0.34
CA ASN A 63 10.32 -14.20 1.15
C ASN A 63 10.58 -12.70 1.33
N LEU A 64 10.77 -12.28 2.58
CA LEU A 64 11.08 -10.90 2.92
C LEU A 64 12.42 -10.45 2.33
N SER A 65 12.48 -9.19 1.91
CA SER A 65 13.74 -8.59 1.45
C SER A 65 14.77 -8.46 2.58
N PRO A 66 16.07 -8.36 2.27
CA PRO A 66 17.11 -8.15 3.29
C PRO A 66 16.82 -6.96 4.21
N GLU A 67 16.27 -5.88 3.67
CA GLU A 67 15.93 -4.68 4.41
C GLU A 67 14.83 -4.94 5.48
N VAL A 68 13.80 -5.71 5.12
CA VAL A 68 12.74 -6.10 6.06
C VAL A 68 13.28 -7.12 7.07
N LEU A 69 14.13 -8.05 6.64
CA LEU A 69 14.78 -9.01 7.56
C LEU A 69 15.68 -8.31 8.58
N ASP A 70 16.36 -7.23 8.19
CA ASP A 70 17.15 -6.42 9.12
C ASP A 70 16.26 -5.74 10.17
N PHE A 71 15.13 -5.19 9.73
CA PHE A 71 14.13 -4.65 10.65
C PHE A 71 13.62 -5.72 11.61
N CYS A 72 13.29 -6.91 11.10
CA CYS A 72 12.84 -8.04 11.92
C CYS A 72 13.89 -8.42 12.97
N ARG A 73 15.17 -8.53 12.59
CA ARG A 73 16.27 -8.84 13.52
C ARG A 73 16.40 -7.80 14.63
N GLN A 74 16.32 -6.53 14.30
CA GLN A 74 16.40 -5.43 15.27
C GLN A 74 15.27 -5.47 16.32
N HIS A 75 14.12 -6.03 15.96
CA HIS A 75 12.94 -6.14 16.82
C HIS A 75 12.70 -7.54 17.37
N GLY A 76 13.65 -8.47 17.20
CA GLY A 76 13.51 -9.83 17.70
C GLY A 76 12.46 -10.69 16.99
N ILE A 77 12.05 -10.31 15.78
CA ILE A 77 11.09 -11.04 14.95
C ILE A 77 11.82 -12.13 14.18
N LYS A 78 11.30 -13.36 14.27
CA LYS A 78 11.88 -14.55 13.60
C LYS A 78 11.28 -14.82 12.23
N ALA A 79 10.20 -14.14 11.86
CA ALA A 79 9.54 -14.31 10.57
C ALA A 79 10.48 -14.00 9.40
N THR A 80 10.42 -14.81 8.36
CA THR A 80 11.18 -14.68 7.13
C THR A 80 10.29 -14.49 5.89
N LYS A 81 8.97 -14.62 6.10
CA LYS A 81 7.96 -14.57 5.03
C LYS A 81 6.89 -13.54 5.34
N VAL A 82 6.34 -12.95 4.27
CA VAL A 82 5.21 -12.03 4.36
C VAL A 82 4.00 -12.69 5.00
N SER A 83 3.69 -13.93 4.59
CA SER A 83 2.58 -14.71 5.13
C SER A 83 2.67 -14.94 6.65
N GLU A 84 3.87 -15.14 7.17
CA GLU A 84 4.13 -15.29 8.61
C GLU A 84 3.85 -13.98 9.38
N ILE A 85 4.28 -12.84 8.81
CA ILE A 85 4.03 -11.51 9.39
C ILE A 85 2.53 -11.26 9.54
N ILE A 86 1.77 -11.58 8.49
CA ILE A 86 0.31 -11.36 8.47
C ILE A 86 -0.40 -12.33 9.40
N ALA A 87 -0.06 -13.63 9.37
CA ALA A 87 -0.68 -14.65 10.20
C ALA A 87 -0.48 -14.38 11.69
N ASN A 88 0.73 -13.96 12.08
CA ASN A 88 1.07 -13.68 13.47
C ASN A 88 0.71 -12.25 13.90
N LYS A 89 0.31 -11.38 12.96
CA LYS A 89 0.13 -9.93 13.17
C LYS A 89 1.31 -9.34 13.97
N GLU A 90 2.52 -9.54 13.45
CA GLU A 90 3.78 -9.19 14.13
C GLU A 90 3.74 -7.78 14.74
N PRO A 91 3.70 -7.66 16.09
CA PRO A 91 3.35 -6.39 16.74
C PRO A 91 4.28 -5.23 16.39
N ALA A 92 5.58 -5.48 16.23
CA ALA A 92 6.54 -4.42 15.92
C ALA A 92 6.36 -3.87 14.49
N ILE A 93 6.02 -4.72 13.53
CA ILE A 93 5.73 -4.30 12.14
C ILE A 93 4.42 -3.51 12.09
N TYR A 94 3.36 -4.04 12.70
CA TYR A 94 2.07 -3.36 12.74
C TYR A 94 2.17 -2.01 13.47
N LYS A 95 2.93 -1.94 14.57
CA LYS A 95 3.20 -0.69 15.28
C LYS A 95 3.96 0.31 14.42
N ALA A 96 5.01 -0.11 13.73
CA ALA A 96 5.80 0.76 12.86
C ALA A 96 4.94 1.35 11.72
N ILE A 97 4.07 0.55 11.13
CA ILE A 97 3.14 1.02 10.10
C ILE A 97 2.13 2.00 10.68
N GLN A 98 1.53 1.68 11.83
CA GLN A 98 0.55 2.53 12.49
C GLN A 98 1.16 3.91 12.85
N GLU A 99 2.32 3.93 13.46
CA GLU A 99 3.02 5.17 13.81
C GLU A 99 3.42 5.98 12.57
N GLY A 100 3.87 5.32 11.49
CA GLY A 100 4.14 5.96 10.21
C GLY A 100 2.89 6.58 9.60
N MET A 101 1.77 5.86 9.65
CA MET A 101 0.47 6.35 9.17
C MET A 101 0.00 7.58 9.98
N GLU A 102 0.19 7.57 11.30
CA GLU A 102 -0.14 8.70 12.17
C GLU A 102 0.70 9.94 11.84
N ARG A 103 2.00 9.77 11.55
CA ARG A 103 2.87 10.87 11.11
C ARG A 103 2.41 11.45 9.77
N VAL A 104 2.05 10.61 8.80
CA VAL A 104 1.48 11.07 7.52
C VAL A 104 0.17 11.81 7.75
N ASN A 105 -0.74 11.25 8.55
CA ASN A 105 -2.02 11.88 8.87
C ASN A 105 -1.88 13.23 9.58
N ALA A 106 -0.82 13.40 10.38
CA ALA A 106 -0.55 14.68 11.06
C ALA A 106 -0.24 15.83 10.09
N THR A 107 0.23 15.52 8.88
CA THR A 107 0.49 16.52 7.82
C THR A 107 -0.72 16.78 6.92
N SER A 108 -1.82 16.07 7.09
CA SER A 108 -3.02 16.21 6.26
C SER A 108 -3.70 17.55 6.52
N THR A 109 -4.13 18.21 5.45
CA THR A 109 -4.79 19.52 5.50
C THR A 109 -6.27 19.44 5.87
N SER A 110 -6.89 18.27 5.71
CA SER A 110 -8.27 18.01 6.12
C SER A 110 -8.43 16.61 6.71
N ASN A 111 -9.52 16.39 7.44
CA ASN A 111 -9.84 15.06 7.97
C ASN A 111 -10.14 14.04 6.87
N ALA A 112 -10.66 14.47 5.74
CA ALA A 112 -10.96 13.59 4.62
C ALA A 112 -9.68 13.02 3.95
N GLN A 113 -8.54 13.69 4.11
CA GLN A 113 -7.24 13.23 3.62
C GLN A 113 -6.54 12.24 4.55
N LYS A 114 -7.08 12.00 5.74
CA LYS A 114 -6.49 11.05 6.70
C LYS A 114 -6.85 9.63 6.35
N VAL A 115 -5.84 8.78 6.30
CA VAL A 115 -6.01 7.33 6.18
C VAL A 115 -6.49 6.78 7.51
N GLN A 116 -7.67 6.15 7.52
CA GLN A 116 -8.28 5.65 8.75
C GLN A 116 -8.03 4.17 8.98
N LYS A 117 -7.90 3.40 7.90
CA LYS A 117 -7.64 1.96 7.95
C LYS A 117 -6.59 1.55 6.94
N TRP A 118 -5.91 0.46 7.23
CA TRP A 118 -4.92 -0.12 6.32
C TRP A 118 -4.83 -1.63 6.51
N VAL A 119 -4.33 -2.30 5.49
CA VAL A 119 -4.11 -3.74 5.49
C VAL A 119 -2.83 -4.08 4.73
N ILE A 120 -2.10 -5.09 5.19
CA ILE A 120 -0.98 -5.69 4.48
C ILE A 120 -1.51 -6.79 3.58
N LEU A 121 -1.18 -6.74 2.29
CA LEU A 121 -1.49 -7.79 1.33
C LEU A 121 -0.43 -8.89 1.39
N GLU A 122 -0.85 -10.14 1.20
CA GLU A 122 0.05 -11.31 1.21
C GLU A 122 1.05 -11.28 0.05
N GLN A 123 0.64 -10.73 -1.09
CA GLN A 123 1.46 -10.68 -2.30
C GLN A 123 1.67 -9.24 -2.74
N ASP A 124 2.92 -8.92 -3.09
CA ASP A 124 3.24 -7.62 -3.66
C ASP A 124 2.68 -7.51 -5.08
N PHE A 125 2.50 -6.28 -5.55
CA PHE A 125 2.02 -6.01 -6.90
C PHE A 125 3.09 -6.42 -7.92
N SER A 126 2.69 -7.17 -8.94
CA SER A 126 3.58 -7.65 -9.98
C SER A 126 3.16 -7.24 -11.38
N VAL A 127 4.13 -7.25 -12.29
CA VAL A 127 3.90 -7.08 -13.72
C VAL A 127 3.23 -8.33 -14.31
N GLY A 128 3.64 -9.51 -13.85
CA GLY A 128 3.10 -10.80 -14.31
C GLY A 128 1.61 -10.97 -14.03
N ASN A 129 1.15 -10.45 -12.88
CA ASN A 129 -0.27 -10.46 -12.52
C ASN A 129 -1.06 -9.28 -13.12
N GLY A 130 -0.42 -8.42 -13.92
CA GLY A 130 -1.03 -7.22 -14.50
C GLY A 130 -1.36 -6.13 -13.50
N GLU A 131 -0.78 -6.18 -12.30
CA GLU A 131 -1.00 -5.22 -11.23
C GLU A 131 -0.04 -4.03 -11.27
N LEU A 132 1.15 -4.24 -11.84
CA LEU A 132 2.10 -3.18 -12.19
C LEU A 132 2.33 -3.16 -13.69
N GLY A 133 2.26 -1.99 -14.30
CA GLY A 133 2.68 -1.81 -15.68
C GLY A 133 4.19 -1.98 -15.85
N GLN A 134 4.62 -2.53 -16.98
CA GLN A 134 6.06 -2.62 -17.29
C GLN A 134 6.73 -1.25 -17.21
N LYS A 135 7.90 -1.19 -16.59
CA LYS A 135 8.69 0.03 -16.33
C LYS A 135 9.08 0.84 -17.59
N LEU A 136 8.72 0.40 -18.79
CA LEU A 136 9.15 1.04 -20.03
C LEU A 136 8.42 2.33 -20.39
N HIS A 137 7.30 2.65 -19.77
CA HIS A 137 6.64 3.94 -19.99
C HIS A 137 5.98 4.45 -18.71
N LEU A 138 6.55 5.45 -18.10
CA LEU A 138 5.95 6.26 -17.02
C LEU A 138 4.48 6.67 -17.31
N PHE A 139 4.11 6.73 -18.56
CA PHE A 139 2.77 7.10 -19.03
C PHE A 139 1.76 5.95 -18.97
N PHE A 140 2.21 4.71 -19.25
CA PHE A 140 1.34 3.52 -19.24
C PHE A 140 1.15 2.96 -17.84
N SER A 141 2.14 3.13 -16.96
CA SER A 141 2.06 2.64 -15.59
C SER A 141 0.98 3.36 -14.77
N HIS A 142 0.80 4.67 -15.02
CA HIS A 142 -0.21 5.47 -14.31
C HIS A 142 -1.65 5.05 -14.68
N PHE A 143 -1.90 4.75 -15.95
CA PHE A 143 -3.22 4.32 -16.43
C PHE A 143 -3.57 2.89 -15.97
N LEU A 144 -2.58 1.98 -15.96
CA LEU A 144 -2.75 0.62 -15.43
C LEU A 144 -2.94 0.61 -13.92
N TRP A 145 -2.17 1.44 -13.20
CA TRP A 145 -2.33 1.66 -11.77
C TRP A 145 -3.73 2.18 -11.42
N TYR A 146 -4.27 3.08 -12.23
CA TYR A 146 -5.65 3.56 -12.12
C TYR A 146 -6.69 2.46 -12.27
N LYS A 147 -6.61 1.70 -13.37
CA LYS A 147 -7.52 0.58 -13.60
C LYS A 147 -7.45 -0.45 -12.47
N GLN A 148 -6.26 -0.69 -11.98
CA GLN A 148 -6.02 -1.64 -10.90
C GLN A 148 -6.56 -1.11 -9.57
N ARG A 149 -6.36 0.18 -9.25
CA ARG A 149 -6.96 0.83 -8.09
C ARG A 149 -8.49 0.65 -8.10
N ARG A 150 -9.16 0.94 -9.21
CA ARG A 150 -10.62 0.75 -9.32
C ARG A 150 -11.04 -0.71 -9.11
N LYS A 151 -10.30 -1.65 -9.68
CA LYS A 151 -10.55 -3.08 -9.52
C LYS A 151 -10.39 -3.51 -8.06
N LEU A 152 -9.30 -3.13 -7.43
CA LEU A 152 -9.01 -3.45 -6.03
C LEU A 152 -9.98 -2.72 -5.08
N THR A 153 -10.32 -1.47 -5.34
CA THR A 153 -11.35 -0.74 -4.58
C THR A 153 -12.66 -1.50 -4.59
N ASN A 154 -13.10 -1.98 -5.78
CA ASN A 154 -14.34 -2.74 -5.90
C ASN A 154 -14.28 -4.10 -5.20
N LEU A 155 -13.13 -4.78 -5.25
CA LEU A 155 -12.94 -6.07 -4.59
C LEU A 155 -12.95 -5.94 -3.06
N TYR A 156 -12.22 -4.96 -2.54
CA TYR A 156 -12.08 -4.79 -1.09
C TYR A 156 -13.29 -4.09 -0.45
N SER A 157 -13.96 -3.19 -1.14
CA SER A 157 -15.21 -2.60 -0.65
C SER A 157 -16.36 -3.61 -0.56
N ARG A 158 -16.37 -4.64 -1.43
CA ARG A 158 -17.40 -5.69 -1.39
C ARG A 158 -17.18 -6.75 -0.32
N ARG A 159 -15.92 -6.99 0.08
CA ARG A 159 -15.57 -8.01 1.09
C ARG A 159 -15.55 -7.47 2.51
N ASP A 160 -15.67 -6.18 2.64
CA ASP A 160 -15.68 -5.46 3.93
C ASP A 160 -14.57 -5.85 4.93
N PRO A 161 -13.31 -6.02 4.50
CA PRO A 161 -12.22 -6.31 5.43
C PRO A 161 -11.81 -5.09 6.25
N LEU A 162 -12.36 -3.91 5.92
CA LEU A 162 -11.95 -2.61 6.45
C LEU A 162 -13.07 -1.89 7.21
N ASN A 163 -14.23 -2.53 7.40
CA ASN A 163 -15.33 -2.04 8.24
C ASN A 163 -15.30 -2.57 9.66
#